data_d0034b059a5691314023f87509872249
#
_entry.id   d0034b059a5691314023f87509872249
#
_cell.length_a   1.000
_cell.length_b   1.000
_cell.length_c   1.000
_cell.angle_alpha   90.00
_cell.angle_beta   90.00
_cell.angle_gamma   90.00
#
_symmetry.space_group_name_H-M   'P 1'
#
loop_
_entity.id
_entity.type
_entity.pdbx_description
1 polymer ?
#
loop_
_entity_poly.entity_id
_entity_poly.type
_entity_poly.pdbx_seq_one_letter_code
_entity_poly.pdbx_strand_id
1 'polypeptide(L)'
;MPREPFTFVEIDIDRCQLDWGTLPCTAALAANTARKCFKTFGTCKAKGAFTSAPFTIRLCEPRGNLPLGMGLIPVVEDISQITATVNIAGTDDSLGPLGRTATVTVTCTDPPHDGLGIDPYWSERISGAAQFDGVGYRPGDFGTLWGKLKAWWPHFAGRPLRIVEGWLVDGAFVQEASRAYVLAEWTGPSDKGRVQLKAKDPLSQLHDDKLVEP
;
A
#
# COMPACT_ATOMS: atom_id res chain seq x y z
N MET A 1 15.53 -0.65 29.65
CA MET A 1 14.43 -1.13 28.81
C MET A 1 15.02 -1.61 27.50
N PRO A 2 14.75 -2.81 27.06
CA PRO A 2 15.23 -3.29 25.77
C PRO A 2 14.58 -2.44 24.67
N ARG A 3 15.40 -1.95 23.74
CA ARG A 3 14.97 -1.27 22.54
C ARG A 3 15.18 -2.21 21.37
N GLU A 4 14.15 -2.46 20.60
CA GLU A 4 14.18 -3.33 19.45
C GLU A 4 13.99 -2.49 18.17
N PRO A 5 14.90 -2.57 17.18
CA PRO A 5 14.73 -1.79 15.96
C PRO A 5 13.49 -2.27 15.21
N PHE A 6 12.75 -1.32 14.67
CA PHE A 6 11.54 -1.59 13.94
C PHE A 6 11.42 -0.67 12.72
N THR A 7 11.19 -1.28 11.56
CA THR A 7 11.02 -0.58 10.30
C THR A 7 9.73 -1.03 9.64
N PHE A 8 9.00 -0.09 9.08
CA PHE A 8 7.83 -0.39 8.27
C PHE A 8 7.70 0.57 7.09
N VAL A 9 6.91 0.17 6.11
CA VAL A 9 6.65 0.93 4.89
C VAL A 9 5.23 1.45 4.92
N GLU A 10 5.04 2.71 4.63
CA GLU A 10 3.73 3.34 4.43
C GLU A 10 3.52 3.63 2.95
N ILE A 11 2.31 3.34 2.46
CA ILE A 11 1.88 3.69 1.11
C ILE A 11 0.56 4.44 1.22
N ASP A 12 0.51 5.66 0.70
CA ASP A 12 -0.73 6.43 0.69
C ASP A 12 -1.51 6.15 -0.59
N ILE A 13 -2.76 5.77 -0.41
CA ILE A 13 -3.74 5.55 -1.48
C ILE A 13 -4.96 6.43 -1.28
N ASP A 14 -5.72 6.68 -2.35
CA ASP A 14 -6.98 7.41 -2.23
C ASP A 14 -8.11 6.45 -1.90
N ARG A 15 -8.86 6.77 -0.86
CA ARG A 15 -10.03 6.01 -0.44
C ARG A 15 -11.21 6.96 -0.20
N CYS A 16 -12.41 6.53 -0.54
CA CYS A 16 -13.60 7.28 -0.18
C CYS A 16 -13.79 7.27 1.34
N GLN A 17 -13.98 8.45 1.92
CA GLN A 17 -14.21 8.59 3.36
C GLN A 17 -15.67 8.39 3.76
N LEU A 18 -16.59 8.36 2.79
CA LEU A 18 -18.01 8.21 3.08
C LEU A 18 -18.35 6.76 3.44
N ASP A 19 -19.33 6.62 4.30
CA ASP A 19 -19.92 5.30 4.59
C ASP A 19 -20.97 4.97 3.54
N TRP A 20 -20.86 3.76 3.01
CA TRP A 20 -21.71 3.30 1.93
C TRP A 20 -23.17 3.24 2.35
N GLY A 21 -24.04 3.80 1.52
CA GLY A 21 -25.49 3.84 1.74
C GLY A 21 -25.95 4.80 2.84
N THR A 22 -25.05 5.59 3.42
CA THR A 22 -25.36 6.62 4.41
C THR A 22 -25.08 7.99 3.80
N LEU A 23 -26.05 8.91 3.89
CA LEU A 23 -25.85 10.27 3.37
C LEU A 23 -24.55 10.90 3.91
N PRO A 24 -23.76 11.58 3.06
CA PRO A 24 -24.06 12.00 1.69
C PRO A 24 -23.80 10.93 0.60
N CYS A 25 -23.37 9.72 0.93
CA CYS A 25 -23.26 8.64 -0.06
C CYS A 25 -24.65 8.19 -0.51
N THR A 26 -25.01 8.46 -1.75
CA THR A 26 -26.31 8.11 -2.35
C THR A 26 -26.33 6.72 -3.00
N ALA A 27 -25.24 5.95 -2.89
CA ALA A 27 -25.18 4.60 -3.44
C ALA A 27 -26.17 3.70 -2.70
N ALA A 28 -27.23 3.28 -3.37
CA ALA A 28 -28.17 2.32 -2.81
C ALA A 28 -27.52 0.93 -2.72
N LEU A 29 -27.68 0.29 -1.58
CA LEU A 29 -27.50 -1.14 -1.38
C LEU A 29 -28.65 -1.87 -2.09
N ALA A 30 -28.59 -2.02 -3.41
CA ALA A 30 -29.52 -2.94 -4.04
C ALA A 30 -29.18 -4.35 -3.56
N ALA A 31 -30.15 -5.06 -3.00
CA ALA A 31 -30.02 -6.36 -2.33
C ALA A 31 -29.35 -7.45 -3.19
N ASN A 32 -29.11 -7.22 -4.47
CA ASN A 32 -28.57 -8.22 -5.41
C ASN A 32 -27.44 -7.67 -6.29
N THR A 33 -26.66 -6.72 -5.82
CA THR A 33 -25.58 -6.23 -6.67
C THR A 33 -24.31 -7.05 -6.47
N ALA A 34 -23.90 -7.76 -7.52
CA ALA A 34 -22.60 -8.41 -7.64
C ALA A 34 -21.42 -7.44 -7.48
N ARG A 35 -21.68 -6.13 -7.48
CA ARG A 35 -20.65 -5.09 -7.32
C ARG A 35 -20.77 -4.46 -5.95
N LYS A 36 -19.78 -4.74 -5.12
CA LYS A 36 -19.62 -4.16 -3.78
C LYS A 36 -18.78 -2.89 -3.83
N CYS A 37 -18.98 -1.99 -2.85
CA CYS A 37 -18.18 -0.79 -2.68
C CYS A 37 -16.89 -1.13 -1.93
N PHE A 38 -15.74 -0.97 -2.56
CA PHE A 38 -14.43 -1.10 -1.92
C PHE A 38 -13.80 0.25 -1.56
N LYS A 39 -14.63 1.30 -1.51
CA LYS A 39 -14.21 2.68 -1.23
C LYS A 39 -13.20 3.23 -2.24
N THR A 40 -13.19 2.69 -3.47
CA THR A 40 -12.37 3.19 -4.58
C THR A 40 -13.23 3.87 -5.62
N PHE A 41 -12.68 4.81 -6.39
CA PHE A 41 -13.43 5.48 -7.44
C PHE A 41 -13.94 4.50 -8.51
N GLY A 42 -13.13 3.50 -8.85
CA GLY A 42 -13.48 2.46 -9.84
C GLY A 42 -14.68 1.61 -9.42
N THR A 43 -14.83 1.33 -8.13
CA THR A 43 -15.94 0.52 -7.57
C THR A 43 -17.12 1.37 -7.10
N CYS A 44 -17.00 2.70 -7.08
CA CYS A 44 -18.04 3.60 -6.62
C CYS A 44 -19.22 3.64 -7.58
N LYS A 45 -20.44 3.46 -7.06
CA LYS A 45 -21.68 3.56 -7.81
C LYS A 45 -22.27 4.97 -7.82
N ALA A 46 -21.92 5.78 -6.83
CA ALA A 46 -22.33 7.18 -6.73
C ALA A 46 -21.11 8.09 -6.92
N LYS A 47 -20.53 8.06 -8.14
CA LYS A 47 -19.27 8.77 -8.42
C LYS A 47 -19.34 10.28 -8.12
N GLY A 48 -20.50 10.90 -8.29
CA GLY A 48 -20.71 12.32 -7.98
C GLY A 48 -20.62 12.66 -6.49
N ALA A 49 -20.82 11.67 -5.62
CA ALA A 49 -20.66 11.81 -4.17
C ALA A 49 -19.30 11.32 -3.65
N PHE A 50 -18.44 10.81 -4.55
CA PHE A 50 -17.13 10.28 -4.14
C PHE A 50 -16.27 11.39 -3.52
N THR A 51 -15.89 11.20 -2.27
CA THR A 51 -15.03 12.14 -1.54
C THR A 51 -13.73 11.44 -1.21
N SER A 52 -12.67 11.78 -1.94
CA SER A 52 -11.34 11.19 -1.76
C SER A 52 -10.67 11.69 -0.49
N ALA A 53 -10.06 10.79 0.25
CA ALA A 53 -9.16 11.10 1.33
C ALA A 53 -7.97 10.13 1.30
N PRO A 54 -6.79 10.55 1.76
CA PRO A 54 -5.65 9.66 1.92
C PRO A 54 -5.97 8.52 2.89
N PHE A 55 -5.57 7.32 2.53
CA PHE A 55 -5.59 6.15 3.39
C PHE A 55 -4.22 5.48 3.35
N THR A 56 -3.58 5.37 4.49
CA THR A 56 -2.22 4.83 4.60
C THR A 56 -2.26 3.34 4.87
N ILE A 57 -1.70 2.56 3.96
CA ILE A 57 -1.41 1.14 4.16
C ILE A 57 -0.04 1.03 4.81
N ARG A 58 0.07 0.27 5.89
CA ARG A 58 1.33 0.03 6.62
C ARG A 58 1.76 -1.41 6.48
N LEU A 59 2.95 -1.61 5.96
CA LEU A 59 3.53 -2.91 5.68
C LEU A 59 4.79 -3.11 6.53
N CYS A 60 4.93 -4.26 7.17
CA CYS A 60 6.11 -4.56 7.99
C CYS A 60 6.60 -5.99 7.76
N GLU A 61 7.77 -6.31 8.30
CA GLU A 61 8.25 -7.68 8.38
C GLU A 61 7.36 -8.51 9.32
N PRO A 62 7.13 -9.80 9.00
CA PRO A 62 6.43 -10.71 9.89
C PRO A 62 7.21 -10.90 11.20
N ARG A 63 6.58 -10.55 12.33
CA ARG A 63 7.12 -10.78 13.66
C ARG A 63 6.00 -10.94 14.69
N GLY A 64 6.30 -11.59 15.81
CA GLY A 64 5.30 -11.93 16.81
C GLY A 64 4.82 -10.79 17.70
N ASN A 65 5.60 -9.69 17.80
CA ASN A 65 5.36 -8.57 18.71
C ASN A 65 5.07 -7.27 17.95
N LEU A 66 4.07 -7.28 17.08
CA LEU A 66 3.66 -6.08 16.38
C LEU A 66 2.99 -5.07 17.34
N PRO A 67 3.32 -3.77 17.21
CA PRO A 67 2.67 -2.73 18.02
C PRO A 67 1.18 -2.69 17.75
N LEU A 68 0.39 -2.70 18.83
CA LEU A 68 -1.07 -2.68 18.74
C LEU A 68 -1.57 -1.33 18.20
N GLY A 69 -2.66 -1.36 17.44
CA GLY A 69 -3.34 -0.15 16.96
C GLY A 69 -2.73 0.51 15.73
N MET A 70 -1.59 0.08 15.23
CA MET A 70 -0.95 0.67 14.06
C MET A 70 -1.50 0.16 12.71
N GLY A 71 -2.28 -0.94 12.70
CA GLY A 71 -2.83 -1.52 11.46
C GLY A 71 -1.73 -2.03 10.52
N LEU A 72 -0.67 -2.61 11.07
CA LEU A 72 0.45 -3.16 10.34
C LEU A 72 0.10 -4.49 9.66
N ILE A 73 0.51 -4.63 8.42
CA ILE A 73 0.32 -5.84 7.61
C ILE A 73 1.69 -6.54 7.46
N PRO A 74 1.88 -7.75 8.00
CA PRO A 74 3.16 -8.43 8.05
C PRO A 74 3.45 -9.16 6.72
N VAL A 75 3.86 -8.43 5.71
CA VAL A 75 4.11 -8.96 4.35
C VAL A 75 5.47 -8.58 3.76
N VAL A 76 6.24 -7.74 4.43
CA VAL A 76 7.56 -7.34 3.92
C VAL A 76 8.57 -8.46 4.13
N GLU A 77 9.18 -8.93 3.05
CA GLU A 77 10.29 -9.89 3.09
C GLU A 77 11.64 -9.18 3.17
N ASP A 78 11.79 -8.08 2.42
CA ASP A 78 13.05 -7.37 2.31
C ASP A 78 12.84 -5.92 1.90
N ILE A 79 13.68 -5.05 2.42
CA ILE A 79 13.83 -3.67 1.98
C ILE A 79 15.27 -3.53 1.52
N SER A 80 15.49 -3.34 0.21
CA SER A 80 16.82 -3.22 -0.36
C SER A 80 17.62 -2.08 0.28
N GLN A 81 18.93 -2.20 0.25
CA GLN A 81 19.79 -1.08 0.63
C GLN A 81 19.46 0.14 -0.22
N ILE A 82 19.36 1.28 0.42
CA ILE A 82 19.09 2.55 -0.24
C ILE A 82 20.40 3.05 -0.83
N THR A 83 20.56 2.88 -2.13
CA THR A 83 21.68 3.47 -2.86
C THR A 83 21.34 4.92 -3.17
N ALA A 84 22.11 5.86 -2.64
CA ALA A 84 21.98 7.27 -2.94
C ALA A 84 23.24 7.75 -3.65
N THR A 85 23.09 8.33 -4.83
CA THR A 85 24.15 9.02 -5.54
C THR A 85 23.95 10.52 -5.38
N VAL A 86 24.99 11.22 -4.99
CA VAL A 86 24.96 12.69 -4.81
C VAL A 86 25.97 13.30 -5.76
N ASN A 87 25.51 14.18 -6.65
CA ASN A 87 26.38 14.93 -7.57
C ASN A 87 26.91 16.19 -6.89
N ILE A 88 27.97 16.06 -6.11
CA ILE A 88 28.54 17.16 -5.33
C ILE A 88 29.23 18.20 -6.23
N ALA A 89 29.78 17.79 -7.37
CA ALA A 89 30.58 18.61 -8.24
C ALA A 89 29.82 19.16 -9.46
N GLY A 90 28.58 18.79 -9.67
CA GLY A 90 27.83 19.16 -10.87
C GLY A 90 28.43 18.63 -12.18
N THR A 91 29.30 17.61 -12.09
CA THR A 91 30.04 17.08 -13.24
C THR A 91 29.28 16.00 -14.02
N ASP A 92 28.20 15.52 -13.48
CA ASP A 92 27.34 14.53 -14.14
C ASP A 92 26.04 15.20 -14.59
N ASP A 93 25.96 15.56 -15.86
CA ASP A 93 24.78 16.20 -16.47
C ASP A 93 23.52 15.30 -16.38
N SER A 94 23.71 13.98 -16.23
CA SER A 94 22.60 13.02 -16.09
C SER A 94 21.88 13.11 -14.73
N LEU A 95 22.55 13.66 -13.72
CA LEU A 95 22.02 13.83 -12.37
C LEU A 95 21.43 15.21 -12.09
N GLY A 96 21.60 16.18 -13.02
CA GLY A 96 21.13 17.55 -12.90
C GLY A 96 21.70 18.32 -11.70
N PRO A 97 21.29 19.59 -11.54
CA PRO A 97 21.89 20.48 -10.54
C PRO A 97 21.59 20.08 -9.08
N LEU A 98 20.55 19.32 -8.82
CA LEU A 98 20.19 18.86 -7.47
C LEU A 98 20.79 17.51 -7.10
N GLY A 99 21.38 16.83 -8.04
CA GLY A 99 22.36 15.75 -7.92
C GLY A 99 22.13 14.63 -6.92
N ARG A 100 20.90 14.34 -6.49
CA ARG A 100 20.62 13.22 -5.61
C ARG A 100 19.61 12.28 -6.25
N THR A 101 20.00 11.04 -6.44
CA THR A 101 19.06 9.96 -6.79
C THR A 101 19.13 8.87 -5.75
N ALA A 102 18.01 8.42 -5.28
CA ALA A 102 17.91 7.25 -4.42
C ALA A 102 16.78 6.36 -4.91
N THR A 103 17.04 5.06 -4.95
CA THR A 103 16.05 4.04 -5.31
C THR A 103 15.98 3.03 -4.19
N VAL A 104 14.78 2.62 -3.85
CA VAL A 104 14.52 1.54 -2.91
C VAL A 104 13.58 0.53 -3.53
N THR A 105 13.83 -0.74 -3.27
CA THR A 105 12.94 -1.84 -3.65
C THR A 105 12.44 -2.52 -2.38
N VAL A 106 11.13 -2.60 -2.24
CA VAL A 106 10.48 -3.34 -1.16
C VAL A 106 9.91 -4.63 -1.75
N THR A 107 10.37 -5.76 -1.25
CA THR A 107 9.87 -7.08 -1.64
C THR A 107 8.86 -7.55 -0.60
N CYS A 108 7.70 -7.96 -1.05
CA CYS A 108 6.60 -8.40 -0.21
C CYS A 108 6.10 -9.78 -0.61
N THR A 109 5.60 -10.54 0.36
CA THR A 109 4.80 -11.73 0.12
C THR A 109 3.39 -11.36 -0.31
N ASP A 110 2.74 -12.22 -1.07
CA ASP A 110 1.33 -12.08 -1.47
C ASP A 110 0.46 -13.16 -0.81
N PRO A 111 0.09 -12.97 0.48
CA PRO A 111 -0.71 -13.94 1.18
C PRO A 111 -2.14 -14.00 0.63
N PRO A 112 -2.84 -15.12 0.82
CA PRO A 112 -4.28 -15.17 0.64
C PRO A 112 -4.92 -14.06 1.45
N HIS A 113 -5.84 -13.33 0.85
CA HIS A 113 -6.47 -12.21 1.54
C HIS A 113 -7.48 -12.71 2.56
N ASP A 114 -7.17 -12.55 3.82
CA ASP A 114 -7.94 -13.02 4.98
C ASP A 114 -8.59 -11.89 5.79
N GLY A 115 -8.71 -10.71 5.22
CA GLY A 115 -9.36 -9.59 5.91
C GLY A 115 -8.46 -8.72 6.77
N LEU A 116 -7.20 -8.58 6.42
CA LEU A 116 -6.23 -7.69 7.09
C LEU A 116 -6.68 -6.20 7.23
N GLY A 117 -8.00 -5.98 7.39
CA GLY A 117 -8.62 -4.68 7.57
C GLY A 117 -8.82 -3.86 6.28
N ILE A 118 -8.37 -4.35 5.14
CA ILE A 118 -8.49 -3.66 3.85
C ILE A 118 -9.80 -4.02 3.15
N ASP A 119 -10.24 -5.28 3.27
CA ASP A 119 -11.48 -5.76 2.69
C ASP A 119 -12.66 -5.53 3.64
N PRO A 120 -13.58 -4.60 3.34
CA PRO A 120 -14.73 -4.32 4.21
C PRO A 120 -15.75 -5.48 4.27
N TYR A 121 -15.65 -6.45 3.38
CA TYR A 121 -16.57 -7.60 3.30
C TYR A 121 -15.94 -8.91 3.75
N TRP A 122 -14.86 -8.84 4.49
CA TRP A 122 -14.15 -10.02 4.95
C TRP A 122 -15.05 -10.96 5.78
N SER A 123 -15.81 -10.43 6.72
CA SER A 123 -16.71 -11.22 7.57
C SER A 123 -17.81 -11.94 6.78
N GLU A 124 -18.33 -11.30 5.72
CA GLU A 124 -19.31 -11.93 4.85
C GLU A 124 -18.71 -13.10 4.07
N ARG A 125 -17.46 -12.99 3.66
CA ARG A 125 -16.77 -14.06 2.93
C ARG A 125 -16.49 -15.27 3.79
N ILE A 126 -16.08 -15.07 5.03
CA ILE A 126 -15.87 -16.17 5.98
C ILE A 126 -17.17 -16.90 6.26
N SER A 127 -18.22 -16.18 6.61
CA SER A 127 -19.50 -16.77 6.97
C SER A 127 -20.28 -17.30 5.78
N GLY A 128 -20.29 -16.57 4.66
CA GLY A 128 -21.01 -16.94 3.45
C GLY A 128 -20.33 -18.03 2.63
N ALA A 129 -19.03 -17.97 2.48
CA ALA A 129 -18.28 -18.95 1.68
C ALA A 129 -18.24 -20.34 2.31
N ALA A 130 -18.25 -20.43 3.63
CA ALA A 130 -18.36 -21.71 4.33
C ALA A 130 -19.67 -22.44 4.04
N GLN A 131 -20.67 -21.74 3.56
CA GLN A 131 -22.02 -22.29 3.30
C GLN A 131 -22.31 -22.51 1.81
N PHE A 132 -21.47 -21.95 0.93
CA PHE A 132 -21.84 -21.82 -0.48
C PHE A 132 -21.85 -23.16 -1.25
N ASP A 133 -21.03 -24.11 -0.90
CA ASP A 133 -20.95 -25.41 -1.58
C ASP A 133 -20.61 -26.60 -0.64
N GLY A 134 -20.58 -26.38 0.65
CA GLY A 134 -20.22 -27.41 1.64
C GLY A 134 -18.72 -27.72 1.70
N VAL A 135 -17.88 -27.00 0.96
CA VAL A 135 -16.44 -27.26 0.90
C VAL A 135 -15.64 -26.47 1.95
N GLY A 136 -16.27 -25.51 2.61
CA GLY A 136 -15.63 -24.64 3.60
C GLY A 136 -14.87 -23.47 2.99
N TYR A 137 -14.39 -22.59 3.86
CA TYR A 137 -13.65 -21.40 3.46
C TYR A 137 -12.26 -21.75 2.92
N ARG A 138 -11.97 -21.34 1.70
CA ARG A 138 -10.66 -21.45 1.06
C ARG A 138 -10.13 -20.06 0.75
N PRO A 139 -9.15 -19.55 1.48
CA PRO A 139 -8.60 -18.20 1.26
C PRO A 139 -8.15 -17.95 -0.18
N GLY A 140 -7.54 -18.91 -0.83
CA GLY A 140 -7.06 -18.82 -2.22
C GLY A 140 -8.13 -18.54 -3.25
N ASP A 141 -9.37 -19.00 -3.02
CA ASP A 141 -10.50 -18.81 -3.95
C ASP A 141 -10.99 -17.34 -3.97
N PHE A 142 -10.62 -16.57 -2.96
CA PHE A 142 -11.04 -15.17 -2.82
C PHE A 142 -9.97 -14.16 -3.28
N GLY A 143 -8.88 -14.66 -3.83
CA GLY A 143 -7.77 -13.87 -4.31
C GLY A 143 -6.76 -13.54 -3.22
N THR A 144 -5.68 -12.93 -3.64
CA THR A 144 -4.56 -12.56 -2.80
C THR A 144 -4.64 -11.08 -2.39
N LEU A 145 -3.88 -10.68 -1.38
CA LEU A 145 -3.82 -9.31 -0.90
C LEU A 145 -3.47 -8.33 -2.04
N TRP A 146 -2.35 -8.58 -2.70
CA TRP A 146 -1.86 -7.69 -3.74
C TRP A 146 -2.67 -7.77 -5.04
N GLY A 147 -3.20 -8.95 -5.37
CA GLY A 147 -4.11 -9.11 -6.49
C GLY A 147 -5.36 -8.26 -6.34
N LYS A 148 -5.94 -8.21 -5.14
CA LYS A 148 -7.09 -7.35 -4.82
C LYS A 148 -6.73 -5.87 -4.82
N LEU A 149 -5.62 -5.50 -4.18
CA LEU A 149 -5.16 -4.11 -4.17
C LEU A 149 -4.97 -3.59 -5.60
N LYS A 150 -4.35 -4.38 -6.48
CA LYS A 150 -4.17 -4.02 -7.88
C LYS A 150 -5.49 -3.87 -8.65
N ALA A 151 -6.47 -4.73 -8.35
CA ALA A 151 -7.80 -4.62 -8.95
C ALA A 151 -8.58 -3.40 -8.45
N TRP A 152 -8.42 -3.02 -7.19
CA TRP A 152 -9.12 -1.88 -6.60
C TRP A 152 -8.44 -0.54 -6.91
N TRP A 153 -7.10 -0.52 -6.95
CA TRP A 153 -6.27 0.65 -7.28
C TRP A 153 -5.28 0.31 -8.39
N PRO A 154 -5.71 0.29 -9.66
CA PRO A 154 -4.83 -0.12 -10.77
C PRO A 154 -3.67 0.85 -11.01
N HIS A 155 -3.79 2.09 -10.56
CA HIS A 155 -2.79 3.15 -10.75
C HIS A 155 -2.03 3.40 -9.45
N PHE A 156 -0.97 2.62 -9.24
CA PHE A 156 -0.11 2.74 -8.06
C PHE A 156 1.12 3.62 -8.27
N ALA A 157 1.59 3.76 -9.52
CA ALA A 157 2.70 4.65 -9.82
C ALA A 157 2.36 6.10 -9.46
N GLY A 158 3.36 6.83 -8.96
CA GLY A 158 3.17 8.19 -8.49
C GLY A 158 2.66 8.30 -7.04
N ARG A 159 2.35 7.19 -6.37
CA ARG A 159 1.87 7.23 -4.98
C ARG A 159 3.02 7.48 -4.00
N PRO A 160 2.78 8.28 -2.94
CA PRO A 160 3.74 8.44 -1.88
C PRO A 160 4.03 7.12 -1.17
N LEU A 161 5.32 6.86 -0.96
CA LEU A 161 5.81 5.75 -0.15
C LEU A 161 6.76 6.31 0.89
N ARG A 162 6.65 5.88 2.13
CA ARG A 162 7.57 6.25 3.20
C ARG A 162 8.16 5.00 3.84
N ILE A 163 9.45 5.03 4.12
CA ILE A 163 10.10 4.07 5.01
C ILE A 163 10.24 4.76 6.35
N VAL A 164 9.62 4.18 7.36
CA VAL A 164 9.59 4.70 8.73
C VAL A 164 10.43 3.78 9.61
N GLU A 165 11.42 4.35 10.27
CA GLU A 165 12.37 3.67 11.12
C GLU A 165 12.24 4.17 12.56
N GLY A 166 12.42 3.28 13.52
CA GLY A 166 12.35 3.62 14.93
C GLY A 166 12.60 2.43 15.83
N TRP A 167 12.08 2.51 17.04
CA TRP A 167 12.29 1.53 18.08
C TRP A 167 10.98 1.07 18.70
N LEU A 168 10.89 -0.20 18.99
CA LEU A 168 9.88 -0.71 19.91
C LEU A 168 10.41 -0.58 21.34
N VAL A 169 9.70 0.18 22.16
CA VAL A 169 9.98 0.38 23.58
C VAL A 169 8.74 -0.06 24.35
N ASP A 170 8.82 -1.12 25.10
CA ASP A 170 7.69 -1.68 25.88
C ASP A 170 6.43 -1.93 25.02
N GLY A 171 6.62 -2.38 23.78
CA GLY A 171 5.53 -2.66 22.84
C GLY A 171 4.96 -1.43 22.12
N ALA A 172 5.42 -0.22 22.44
CA ALA A 172 5.06 1.01 21.74
C ALA A 172 6.12 1.39 20.70
N PHE A 173 5.69 1.87 19.55
CA PHE A 173 6.59 2.36 18.51
C PHE A 173 7.00 3.81 18.78
N VAL A 174 8.31 4.06 18.77
CA VAL A 174 8.92 5.39 18.85
C VAL A 174 9.65 5.65 17.55
N GLN A 175 9.13 6.56 16.74
CA GLN A 175 9.73 6.92 15.45
C GLN A 175 11.03 7.71 15.65
N GLU A 176 12.05 7.34 14.89
CA GLU A 176 13.34 8.03 14.83
C GLU A 176 13.54 8.76 13.51
N ALA A 177 13.22 8.11 12.40
CA ALA A 177 13.41 8.65 11.06
C ALA A 177 12.24 8.29 10.15
N SER A 178 12.07 9.11 9.10
CA SER A 178 11.17 8.80 7.98
C SER A 178 11.78 9.31 6.70
N ARG A 179 11.76 8.47 5.66
CA ARG A 179 12.27 8.81 4.33
C ARG A 179 11.16 8.68 3.31
N ALA A 180 10.91 9.77 2.59
CA ALA A 180 9.88 9.84 1.58
C ALA A 180 10.41 9.40 0.20
N TYR A 181 9.60 8.64 -0.49
CA TYR A 181 9.80 8.17 -1.86
C TYR A 181 8.51 8.30 -2.66
N VAL A 182 8.62 8.14 -3.96
CA VAL A 182 7.47 8.01 -4.86
C VAL A 182 7.53 6.66 -5.54
N LEU A 183 6.44 5.92 -5.48
CA LEU A 183 6.34 4.61 -6.10
C LEU A 183 6.43 4.75 -7.62
N ALA A 184 7.48 4.19 -8.21
CA ALA A 184 7.71 4.25 -9.64
C ALA A 184 7.11 3.03 -10.36
N GLU A 185 7.24 1.86 -9.76
CA GLU A 185 6.85 0.61 -10.39
C GLU A 185 6.32 -0.38 -9.36
N TRP A 186 5.34 -1.17 -9.78
CA TRP A 186 4.84 -2.31 -9.05
C TRP A 186 4.83 -3.53 -9.96
N THR A 187 5.62 -4.53 -9.60
CA THR A 187 5.73 -5.80 -10.31
C THR A 187 5.13 -6.94 -9.49
N GLY A 188 4.36 -7.78 -10.12
CA GLY A 188 3.72 -8.92 -9.47
C GLY A 188 2.20 -8.75 -9.26
N PRO A 189 1.54 -9.66 -8.53
CA PRO A 189 2.13 -10.85 -7.89
C PRO A 189 2.73 -11.83 -8.90
N SER A 190 3.86 -12.43 -8.54
CA SER A 190 4.49 -13.49 -9.33
C SER A 190 3.85 -14.85 -9.02
N ASP A 191 4.20 -15.87 -9.80
CA ASP A 191 3.84 -17.28 -9.57
C ASP A 191 4.32 -17.82 -8.20
N LYS A 192 5.35 -17.19 -7.62
CA LYS A 192 5.89 -17.51 -6.30
C LYS A 192 5.25 -16.68 -5.18
N GLY A 193 4.18 -15.95 -5.46
CA GLY A 193 3.51 -15.12 -4.47
C GLY A 193 4.36 -13.95 -3.97
N ARG A 194 5.18 -13.33 -4.82
CA ARG A 194 6.01 -12.18 -4.51
C ARG A 194 5.59 -10.95 -5.29
N VAL A 195 5.68 -9.81 -4.62
CA VAL A 195 5.46 -8.48 -5.18
C VAL A 195 6.68 -7.62 -4.89
N GLN A 196 7.09 -6.83 -5.88
CA GLN A 196 8.14 -5.85 -5.73
C GLN A 196 7.59 -4.45 -5.98
N LEU A 197 7.85 -3.58 -5.02
CA LEU A 197 7.53 -2.16 -5.08
C LEU A 197 8.84 -1.40 -5.24
N LYS A 198 9.02 -0.74 -6.37
CA LYS A 198 10.19 0.06 -6.66
C LYS A 198 9.85 1.53 -6.52
N ALA A 199 10.54 2.22 -5.65
CA ALA A 199 10.30 3.62 -5.38
C ALA A 199 11.57 4.45 -5.56
N LYS A 200 11.39 5.68 -6.00
CA LYS A 200 12.46 6.65 -6.27
C LYS A 200 12.35 7.84 -5.33
N ASP A 201 13.46 8.47 -5.05
CA ASP A 201 13.51 9.76 -4.36
C ASP A 201 12.64 10.78 -5.11
N PRO A 202 11.82 11.60 -4.43
CA PRO A 202 11.02 12.62 -5.08
C PRO A 202 11.84 13.59 -5.96
N LEU A 203 13.08 13.88 -5.59
CA LEU A 203 13.96 14.73 -6.38
C LEU A 203 14.33 14.11 -7.73
N SER A 204 14.31 12.79 -7.87
CA SER A 204 14.57 12.14 -9.16
C SER A 204 13.46 12.40 -10.18
N GLN A 205 12.23 12.66 -9.71
CA GLN A 205 11.11 12.98 -10.60
C GLN A 205 11.26 14.37 -11.25
N LEU A 206 11.84 15.32 -10.53
CA LEU A 206 12.11 16.67 -11.09
C LEU A 206 13.11 16.64 -12.24
N HIS A 207 13.84 15.55 -12.37
CA HIS A 207 14.83 15.34 -13.40
C HIS A 207 14.30 14.58 -14.62
N ASP A 208 13.37 13.66 -14.40
CA ASP A 208 12.70 12.88 -15.46
C ASP A 208 11.59 13.67 -16.17
N ASP A 209 11.04 14.69 -15.53
CA ASP A 209 10.14 15.64 -16.17
C ASP A 209 10.99 16.54 -17.09
N LYS A 210 11.18 16.09 -18.32
CA LYS A 210 11.40 17.02 -19.40
C LYS A 210 10.23 17.98 -19.34
N LEU A 211 10.49 19.17 -18.80
CA LEU A 211 9.57 20.30 -18.89
C LEU A 211 9.10 20.32 -20.34
N VAL A 212 7.83 19.99 -20.54
CA VAL A 212 7.19 20.12 -21.82
C VAL A 212 7.28 21.62 -22.08
N GLU A 213 8.20 22.02 -22.94
CA GLU A 213 8.28 23.39 -23.39
C GLU A 213 6.89 23.79 -23.88
N PRO A 214 6.41 24.96 -23.46
CA PRO A 214 5.06 25.43 -23.80
C PRO A 214 4.88 25.62 -25.32
#